data_8d2894982fbbe1238d8aee147061cee4
#
_entry.id   8d2894982fbbe1238d8aee147061cee4
#
_cell.length_a   1.000
_cell.length_b   1.000
_cell.length_c   1.000
_cell.angle_alpha   90.00
_cell.angle_beta   90.00
_cell.angle_gamma   90.00
#
_symmetry.space_group_name_H-M   'P 1'
#
loop_
_entity.id
_entity.type
_entity.pdbx_description
1 polymer ?
#
loop_
_entity_poly.entity_id
_entity_poly.type
_entity_poly.pdbx_seq_one_letter_code
_entity_poly.pdbx_strand_id
1 'polypeptide(L)'
;MGSLKRRFKSWRDRKRGRRHRLQDMRAAPGFNLMTLGSDYGAWVFHDDGTLQGCTVFSAGLGEDASFDVEFASRYGARVVLIDPTPRAMAHHREILARVGQGAEVPYVNGGCQPATAYALDKIDVRQLPLEPFALWTQATRLRFFLPSNAEHVSHSLVNFQNDYRKDSDHIEVDSCRIDDLLVRYGIAPDELALLKLDIEGAEVEVLEDMMDKGIRPRQICVEFDELNKPCRTAFERVDRADRALNDAGYRCIYGNGTTDYLYLRDA
;
A
#
# COMPACT_ATOMS: atom_id res chain seq x y z
N MET A 1 8.85 3.34 33.85
CA MET A 1 10.19 3.80 33.43
C MET A 1 10.53 3.58 31.94
N GLY A 2 9.94 2.62 31.23
CA GLY A 2 10.21 2.37 29.81
C GLY A 2 9.71 3.43 28.84
N SER A 3 8.55 4.04 29.08
CA SER A 3 7.93 5.02 28.20
C SER A 3 8.74 6.33 28.07
N LEU A 4 9.24 6.87 29.17
CA LEU A 4 10.03 8.12 29.17
C LEU A 4 11.39 7.96 28.45
N LYS A 5 12.07 6.84 28.67
CA LYS A 5 13.34 6.53 27.98
C LYS A 5 13.13 6.38 26.46
N ARG A 6 12.02 5.76 26.06
CA ARG A 6 11.65 5.61 24.64
C ARG A 6 11.35 6.95 23.97
N ARG A 7 10.58 7.83 24.63
CA ARG A 7 10.28 9.20 24.16
C ARG A 7 11.54 10.06 24.05
N PHE A 8 12.48 9.96 25.00
CA PHE A 8 13.73 10.70 24.96
C PHE A 8 14.67 10.21 23.85
N LYS A 9 14.75 8.88 23.61
CA LYS A 9 15.52 8.30 22.51
C LYS A 9 14.95 8.76 21.16
N SER A 10 13.65 8.67 20.95
CA SER A 10 12.96 9.13 19.74
C SER A 10 13.23 10.61 19.47
N TRP A 11 13.08 11.49 20.47
CA TRP A 11 13.38 12.92 20.34
C TRP A 11 14.83 13.19 19.94
N ARG A 12 15.79 12.46 20.54
CA ARG A 12 17.23 12.58 20.23
C ARG A 12 17.51 12.11 18.79
N ASP A 13 16.90 11.03 18.37
CA ASP A 13 17.10 10.46 17.03
C ASP A 13 16.49 11.37 15.96
N ARG A 14 15.34 12.01 16.22
CA ARG A 14 14.80 13.09 15.36
C ARG A 14 15.75 14.28 15.25
N LYS A 15 16.27 14.81 16.36
CA LYS A 15 17.27 15.90 16.33
C LYS A 15 18.53 15.57 15.52
N ARG A 16 18.85 14.27 15.40
CA ARG A 16 20.00 13.80 14.62
C ARG A 16 19.64 13.45 13.18
N GLY A 17 18.39 13.68 12.73
CA GLY A 17 17.92 13.33 11.39
C GLY A 17 17.87 11.81 11.14
N ARG A 18 17.75 11.00 12.19
CA ARG A 18 17.71 9.54 12.12
C ARG A 18 16.30 8.96 12.24
N ARG A 19 15.30 9.81 12.51
CA ARG A 19 13.92 9.39 12.72
C ARG A 19 12.97 10.50 12.31
N HIS A 20 12.01 10.15 11.45
CA HIS A 20 10.95 11.05 11.03
C HIS A 20 9.85 11.16 12.10
N ARG A 21 9.09 12.28 12.12
CA ARG A 21 8.01 12.52 13.12
C ARG A 21 6.87 11.51 13.00
N LEU A 22 6.50 11.10 11.78
CA LEU A 22 5.47 10.09 11.56
C LEU A 22 5.79 8.75 12.21
N GLN A 23 7.06 8.37 12.32
CA GLN A 23 7.45 7.13 12.99
C GLN A 23 7.13 7.10 14.49
N ASP A 24 6.73 8.22 15.08
CA ASP A 24 6.19 8.28 16.44
C ASP A 24 4.66 8.12 16.50
N MET A 25 3.99 8.14 15.35
CA MET A 25 2.54 7.88 15.28
C MET A 25 2.21 6.49 15.82
N ARG A 26 1.07 6.41 16.42
CA ARG A 26 0.41 5.20 16.93
C ARG A 26 -1.08 5.35 16.66
N ALA A 27 -1.85 4.32 17.00
CA ALA A 27 -3.30 4.37 16.90
C ALA A 27 -3.86 5.61 17.63
N ALA A 28 -4.59 6.44 16.91
CA ALA A 28 -5.34 7.53 17.51
C ALA A 28 -6.57 6.97 18.25
N PRO A 29 -6.95 7.53 19.40
CA PRO A 29 -8.14 7.08 20.11
C PRO A 29 -9.41 7.46 19.37
N GLY A 30 -10.47 6.67 19.55
CA GLY A 30 -11.80 6.95 19.00
C GLY A 30 -12.08 6.38 17.62
N PHE A 31 -11.13 5.65 17.02
CA PHE A 31 -11.31 4.96 15.73
C PHE A 31 -11.40 3.45 15.94
N ASN A 32 -12.31 2.81 15.20
CA ASN A 32 -12.40 1.35 15.15
C ASN A 32 -11.38 0.82 14.12
N LEU A 33 -10.15 0.60 14.58
CA LEU A 33 -9.06 0.11 13.74
C LEU A 33 -9.11 -1.41 13.65
N MET A 34 -9.11 -1.90 12.43
CA MET A 34 -9.07 -3.32 12.10
C MET A 34 -7.76 -3.64 11.39
N THR A 35 -7.28 -4.88 11.58
CA THR A 35 -6.11 -5.41 10.87
C THR A 35 -6.53 -6.65 10.12
N LEU A 36 -6.20 -6.75 8.85
CA LEU A 36 -6.39 -7.93 8.01
C LEU A 36 -5.08 -8.25 7.29
N GLY A 37 -4.90 -9.54 6.99
CA GLY A 37 -3.73 -10.07 6.28
C GLY A 37 -2.80 -10.90 7.16
N SER A 38 -1.75 -11.42 6.56
CA SER A 38 -0.67 -12.20 7.18
C SER A 38 0.19 -11.32 8.09
N ASP A 39 1.10 -11.91 8.86
CA ASP A 39 2.07 -11.14 9.68
C ASP A 39 2.96 -10.22 8.83
N TYR A 40 3.14 -10.53 7.53
CA TYR A 40 3.93 -9.73 6.60
C TYR A 40 3.09 -8.72 5.82
N GLY A 41 1.98 -9.18 5.21
CA GLY A 41 1.13 -8.39 4.31
C GLY A 41 -0.07 -7.72 4.98
N ALA A 42 -0.11 -7.63 6.32
CA ALA A 42 -1.25 -7.07 7.02
C ALA A 42 -1.32 -5.54 6.94
N TRP A 43 -2.53 -5.03 6.73
CA TRP A 43 -2.81 -3.61 6.74
C TRP A 43 -3.84 -3.22 7.78
N VAL A 44 -3.65 -2.04 8.37
CA VAL A 44 -4.58 -1.44 9.33
C VAL A 44 -5.44 -0.41 8.63
N PHE A 45 -6.76 -0.51 8.82
CA PHE A 45 -7.75 0.42 8.26
C PHE A 45 -8.82 0.74 9.31
N HIS A 46 -9.65 1.75 9.03
CA HIS A 46 -10.78 2.13 9.87
C HIS A 46 -12.06 1.47 9.37
N ASP A 47 -12.69 0.65 10.22
CA ASP A 47 -14.03 0.10 9.93
C ASP A 47 -15.08 1.02 10.55
N ASP A 48 -15.66 1.88 9.72
CA ASP A 48 -16.73 2.80 10.08
C ASP A 48 -18.14 2.22 9.87
N GLY A 49 -18.23 0.93 9.52
CA GLY A 49 -19.48 0.23 9.19
C GLY A 49 -20.00 0.49 7.77
N THR A 50 -19.27 1.23 6.92
CA THR A 50 -19.71 1.56 5.55
C THR A 50 -18.97 0.78 4.45
N LEU A 51 -18.15 -0.19 4.83
CA LEU A 51 -17.27 -0.91 3.90
C LEU A 51 -17.96 -2.05 3.13
N GLN A 52 -19.20 -2.41 3.47
CA GLN A 52 -19.91 -3.49 2.79
C GLN A 52 -20.14 -3.17 1.30
N GLY A 53 -19.73 -4.08 0.42
CA GLY A 53 -19.88 -3.96 -1.02
C GLY A 53 -19.09 -2.83 -1.68
N CYS A 54 -18.17 -2.20 -0.95
CA CYS A 54 -17.38 -1.09 -1.46
C CYS A 54 -16.37 -1.52 -2.53
N THR A 55 -15.78 -0.53 -3.19
CA THR A 55 -14.60 -0.75 -4.04
C THR A 55 -13.36 -0.17 -3.37
N VAL A 56 -12.28 -0.95 -3.43
CA VAL A 56 -10.95 -0.65 -2.91
C VAL A 56 -9.95 -0.75 -4.05
N PHE A 57 -8.98 0.15 -4.12
CA PHE A 57 -7.81 0.02 -4.95
C PHE A 57 -6.62 -0.40 -4.09
N SER A 58 -5.96 -1.51 -4.45
CA SER A 58 -4.81 -2.06 -3.74
C SER A 58 -3.63 -2.13 -4.70
N ALA A 59 -2.73 -1.17 -4.60
CA ALA A 59 -1.52 -1.10 -5.40
C ALA A 59 -0.34 -1.71 -4.64
N GLY A 60 0.39 -2.61 -5.33
CA GLY A 60 1.42 -3.46 -4.75
C GLY A 60 0.83 -4.77 -4.21
N LEU A 61 0.59 -5.72 -5.12
CA LEU A 61 0.13 -7.07 -4.76
C LEU A 61 1.28 -7.96 -4.29
N GLY A 62 2.41 -7.90 -5.02
CA GLY A 62 3.52 -8.81 -4.78
C GLY A 62 3.12 -10.28 -4.84
N GLU A 63 3.53 -11.04 -3.85
CA GLU A 63 3.17 -12.45 -3.65
C GLU A 63 2.45 -12.69 -2.30
N ASP A 64 1.86 -11.63 -1.71
CA ASP A 64 1.02 -11.73 -0.51
C ASP A 64 -0.28 -10.93 -0.70
N ALA A 65 -1.36 -11.63 -1.06
CA ALA A 65 -2.70 -11.09 -1.21
C ALA A 65 -3.57 -11.26 0.05
N SER A 66 -2.97 -11.53 1.21
CA SER A 66 -3.72 -11.89 2.41
C SER A 66 -4.69 -10.78 2.84
N PHE A 67 -4.24 -9.52 2.85
CA PHE A 67 -5.11 -8.37 3.12
C PHE A 67 -6.26 -8.29 2.11
N ASP A 68 -5.95 -8.40 0.83
CA ASP A 68 -6.90 -8.22 -0.26
C ASP A 68 -8.01 -9.27 -0.24
N VAL A 69 -7.63 -10.54 -0.05
CA VAL A 69 -8.55 -11.67 0.05
C VAL A 69 -9.43 -11.56 1.30
N GLU A 70 -8.83 -11.29 2.45
CA GLU A 70 -9.57 -11.16 3.70
C GLU A 70 -10.53 -9.96 3.66
N PHE A 71 -10.10 -8.83 3.08
CA PHE A 71 -10.96 -7.65 2.92
C PHE A 71 -12.13 -7.93 1.99
N ALA A 72 -11.87 -8.53 0.81
CA ALA A 72 -12.90 -8.91 -0.14
C ALA A 72 -13.90 -9.90 0.47
N SER A 73 -13.42 -10.92 1.19
CA SER A 73 -14.26 -11.93 1.84
C SER A 73 -15.12 -11.33 2.96
N ARG A 74 -14.53 -10.47 3.80
CA ARG A 74 -15.19 -9.90 4.97
C ARG A 74 -16.29 -8.92 4.61
N TYR A 75 -16.03 -8.06 3.63
CA TYR A 75 -16.93 -6.95 3.27
C TYR A 75 -17.69 -7.19 1.96
N GLY A 76 -17.54 -8.33 1.30
CA GLY A 76 -18.10 -8.52 -0.04
C GLY A 76 -17.60 -7.46 -1.02
N ALA A 77 -16.45 -6.87 -0.74
CA ALA A 77 -15.88 -5.74 -1.47
C ALA A 77 -15.27 -6.17 -2.81
N ARG A 78 -15.20 -5.24 -3.75
CA ARG A 78 -14.34 -5.37 -4.92
C ARG A 78 -12.98 -4.76 -4.59
N VAL A 79 -11.93 -5.57 -4.56
CA VAL A 79 -10.55 -5.13 -4.37
C VAL A 79 -9.84 -5.21 -5.72
N VAL A 80 -9.66 -4.05 -6.35
CA VAL A 80 -8.92 -3.92 -7.61
C VAL A 80 -7.43 -3.95 -7.29
N LEU A 81 -6.79 -5.05 -7.64
CA LEU A 81 -5.35 -5.24 -7.48
C LEU A 81 -4.61 -4.51 -8.59
N ILE A 82 -3.53 -3.82 -8.27
CA ILE A 82 -2.75 -3.03 -9.24
C ILE A 82 -1.29 -3.42 -9.08
N ASP A 83 -0.75 -4.19 -10.04
CA ASP A 83 0.65 -4.62 -10.01
C ASP A 83 1.10 -5.09 -11.39
N PRO A 84 2.17 -4.52 -11.99
CA PRO A 84 2.64 -4.90 -13.31
C PRO A 84 3.62 -6.06 -13.31
N THR A 85 4.04 -6.55 -12.13
CA THR A 85 5.15 -7.50 -12.04
C THR A 85 4.74 -8.90 -12.47
N PRO A 86 5.61 -9.63 -13.19
CA PRO A 86 5.31 -10.99 -13.63
C PRO A 86 5.02 -11.94 -12.45
N ARG A 87 5.65 -11.73 -11.30
CA ARG A 87 5.44 -12.54 -10.07
C ARG A 87 4.04 -12.31 -9.50
N ALA A 88 3.62 -11.06 -9.33
CA ALA A 88 2.27 -10.73 -8.88
C ALA A 88 1.20 -11.28 -9.83
N MET A 89 1.41 -11.14 -11.16
CA MET A 89 0.48 -11.71 -12.16
C MET A 89 0.42 -13.24 -12.11
N ALA A 90 1.52 -13.91 -11.81
CA ALA A 90 1.54 -15.36 -11.65
C ALA A 90 0.79 -15.76 -10.39
N HIS A 91 1.08 -15.08 -9.27
CA HIS A 91 0.42 -15.30 -7.98
C HIS A 91 -1.10 -15.08 -8.06
N HIS A 92 -1.53 -14.00 -8.70
CA HIS A 92 -2.94 -13.71 -8.93
C HIS A 92 -3.65 -14.85 -9.72
N ARG A 93 -3.00 -15.41 -10.75
CA ARG A 93 -3.57 -16.54 -11.52
C ARG A 93 -3.76 -17.79 -10.64
N GLU A 94 -2.81 -18.05 -9.73
CA GLU A 94 -2.92 -19.14 -8.76
C GLU A 94 -4.09 -18.92 -7.81
N ILE A 95 -4.26 -17.69 -7.31
CA ILE A 95 -5.40 -17.30 -6.47
C ILE A 95 -6.72 -17.53 -7.21
N LEU A 96 -6.86 -17.02 -8.43
CA LEU A 96 -8.09 -17.18 -9.22
C LEU A 96 -8.43 -18.64 -9.52
N ALA A 97 -7.43 -19.50 -9.73
CA ALA A 97 -7.62 -20.94 -9.96
C ALA A 97 -8.21 -21.66 -8.73
N ARG A 98 -8.16 -21.04 -7.57
CA ARG A 98 -8.64 -21.61 -6.29
C ARG A 98 -9.92 -20.93 -5.77
N VAL A 99 -10.50 -19.97 -6.49
CA VAL A 99 -11.76 -19.34 -6.08
C VAL A 99 -12.85 -20.41 -5.85
N GLY A 100 -13.57 -20.29 -4.74
CA GLY A 100 -14.54 -21.26 -4.26
C GLY A 100 -13.95 -22.33 -3.35
N GLN A 101 -12.65 -22.30 -3.05
CA GLN A 101 -11.98 -23.27 -2.15
C GLN A 101 -11.58 -22.60 -0.84
N GLY A 102 -11.64 -23.34 0.27
CA GLY A 102 -11.16 -22.87 1.56
C GLY A 102 -9.63 -22.92 1.67
N ALA A 103 -9.09 -22.30 2.71
CA ALA A 103 -7.68 -22.42 3.06
C ALA A 103 -7.33 -23.85 3.48
N GLU A 104 -6.19 -24.36 3.01
CA GLU A 104 -5.68 -25.70 3.33
C GLU A 104 -4.50 -25.64 4.29
N VAL A 105 -3.79 -24.53 4.32
CA VAL A 105 -2.63 -24.30 5.18
C VAL A 105 -2.71 -22.90 5.82
N PRO A 106 -2.06 -22.65 6.95
CA PRO A 106 -1.94 -21.31 7.51
C PRO A 106 -1.03 -20.42 6.63
N TYR A 107 -1.11 -19.10 6.82
CA TYR A 107 -0.13 -18.18 6.29
C TYR A 107 1.28 -18.55 6.76
N VAL A 108 2.26 -18.37 5.89
CA VAL A 108 3.68 -18.60 6.20
C VAL A 108 4.37 -17.29 6.57
N ASN A 109 5.50 -17.38 7.23
CA ASN A 109 6.32 -16.20 7.50
C ASN A 109 6.95 -15.67 6.20
N GLY A 110 6.94 -14.34 6.02
CA GLY A 110 7.51 -13.65 4.86
C GLY A 110 6.49 -13.31 3.78
N GLY A 111 6.96 -12.59 2.76
CA GLY A 111 6.12 -11.95 1.73
C GLY A 111 5.70 -12.83 0.56
N CYS A 112 5.87 -14.17 0.64
CA CYS A 112 5.44 -15.10 -0.39
C CYS A 112 4.46 -16.10 0.21
N GLN A 113 3.17 -15.89 0.01
CA GLN A 113 2.12 -16.78 0.54
C GLN A 113 1.74 -17.83 -0.50
N PRO A 114 1.61 -19.11 -0.13
CA PRO A 114 1.06 -20.09 -1.05
C PRO A 114 -0.43 -19.83 -1.30
N ALA A 115 -0.91 -19.99 -2.52
CA ALA A 115 -2.32 -19.75 -2.85
C ALA A 115 -3.28 -20.67 -2.04
N THR A 116 -2.78 -21.76 -1.50
CA THR A 116 -3.51 -22.66 -0.59
C THR A 116 -3.73 -22.09 0.82
N ALA A 117 -3.08 -20.99 1.17
CA ALA A 117 -3.30 -20.33 2.45
C ALA A 117 -4.51 -19.38 2.46
N TYR A 118 -5.03 -19.00 1.28
CA TYR A 118 -6.16 -18.10 1.20
C TYR A 118 -7.49 -18.83 1.33
N ALA A 119 -8.39 -18.27 2.15
CA ALA A 119 -9.79 -18.72 2.24
C ALA A 119 -10.62 -18.04 1.12
N LEU A 120 -10.78 -18.72 0.01
CA LEU A 120 -11.42 -18.22 -1.21
C LEU A 120 -12.84 -18.77 -1.42
N ASP A 121 -13.38 -19.54 -0.46
CA ASP A 121 -14.70 -20.17 -0.50
C ASP A 121 -15.87 -19.17 -0.60
N LYS A 122 -15.65 -17.92 -0.16
CA LYS A 122 -16.63 -16.81 -0.20
C LYS A 122 -16.30 -15.74 -1.24
N ILE A 123 -15.28 -15.97 -2.06
CA ILE A 123 -14.82 -15.01 -3.06
C ILE A 123 -15.42 -15.36 -4.42
N ASP A 124 -15.87 -14.32 -5.14
CA ASP A 124 -16.14 -14.38 -6.59
C ASP A 124 -14.96 -13.76 -7.35
N VAL A 125 -14.62 -14.32 -8.51
CA VAL A 125 -13.50 -13.82 -9.33
C VAL A 125 -13.58 -12.31 -9.65
N ARG A 126 -14.80 -11.77 -9.70
CA ARG A 126 -15.05 -10.35 -9.97
C ARG A 126 -14.68 -9.44 -8.81
N GLN A 127 -14.44 -10.01 -7.63
CA GLN A 127 -14.04 -9.24 -6.44
C GLN A 127 -12.55 -8.94 -6.41
N LEU A 128 -11.72 -9.70 -7.16
CA LEU A 128 -10.27 -9.56 -7.21
C LEU A 128 -9.76 -9.33 -8.65
N PRO A 129 -10.23 -8.31 -9.39
CA PRO A 129 -9.68 -8.01 -10.70
C PRO A 129 -8.24 -7.48 -10.56
N LEU A 130 -7.36 -7.83 -11.51
CA LEU A 130 -6.00 -7.33 -11.58
C LEU A 130 -5.82 -6.37 -12.74
N GLU A 131 -5.28 -5.21 -12.46
CA GLU A 131 -4.77 -4.23 -13.43
C GLU A 131 -3.25 -4.37 -13.53
N PRO A 132 -2.72 -4.88 -14.64
CA PRO A 132 -1.29 -5.19 -14.82
C PRO A 132 -0.49 -3.94 -15.19
N PHE A 133 -0.64 -2.89 -14.42
CA PHE A 133 0.01 -1.59 -14.61
C PHE A 133 0.72 -1.14 -13.35
N ALA A 134 1.79 -0.36 -13.53
CA ALA A 134 2.33 0.45 -12.46
C ALA A 134 1.41 1.64 -12.21
N LEU A 135 1.05 1.91 -10.96
CA LEU A 135 0.35 3.14 -10.61
C LEU A 135 1.33 4.30 -10.63
N TRP A 136 1.07 5.31 -11.48
CA TRP A 136 1.94 6.46 -11.68
C TRP A 136 1.13 7.71 -12.02
N THR A 137 1.82 8.85 -12.13
CA THR A 137 1.22 10.17 -12.47
C THR A 137 0.91 10.33 -13.96
N GLN A 138 1.43 9.45 -14.81
CA GLN A 138 1.26 9.48 -16.26
C GLN A 138 1.10 8.07 -16.81
N ALA A 139 0.29 7.91 -17.86
CA ALA A 139 0.23 6.66 -18.63
C ALA A 139 1.43 6.63 -19.59
N THR A 140 2.45 5.87 -19.25
CA THR A 140 3.71 5.78 -19.98
C THR A 140 4.40 4.45 -19.73
N ARG A 141 5.53 4.20 -20.37
CA ARG A 141 6.37 3.06 -20.11
C ARG A 141 7.45 3.40 -19.10
N LEU A 142 7.55 2.62 -18.04
CA LEU A 142 8.46 2.83 -16.91
C LEU A 142 9.47 1.69 -16.81
N ARG A 143 10.64 2.00 -16.27
CA ARG A 143 11.66 1.00 -15.93
C ARG A 143 11.55 0.65 -14.46
N PHE A 144 11.27 -0.60 -14.18
CA PHE A 144 11.30 -1.18 -12.84
C PHE A 144 12.62 -1.90 -12.63
N PHE A 145 13.44 -1.38 -11.74
CA PHE A 145 14.74 -1.97 -11.43
C PHE A 145 14.55 -3.21 -10.57
N LEU A 146 15.25 -4.28 -10.95
CA LEU A 146 15.25 -5.53 -10.20
C LEU A 146 16.04 -5.35 -8.88
N PRO A 147 15.55 -5.90 -7.76
CA PRO A 147 16.31 -5.88 -6.52
C PRO A 147 17.62 -6.64 -6.70
N SER A 148 18.69 -6.14 -6.09
CA SER A 148 20.03 -6.77 -6.15
C SER A 148 20.09 -8.15 -5.49
N ASN A 149 19.11 -8.49 -4.65
CA ASN A 149 18.87 -9.83 -4.12
C ASN A 149 17.61 -10.42 -4.77
N ALA A 150 17.77 -11.52 -5.49
CA ALA A 150 16.67 -12.20 -6.20
C ALA A 150 15.57 -12.77 -5.28
N GLU A 151 15.83 -12.84 -3.96
CA GLU A 151 14.82 -13.24 -2.96
C GLU A 151 13.90 -12.09 -2.54
N HIS A 152 14.26 -10.83 -2.84
CA HIS A 152 13.40 -9.68 -2.61
C HIS A 152 12.44 -9.48 -3.79
N VAL A 153 11.18 -9.27 -3.49
CA VAL A 153 10.09 -9.15 -4.49
C VAL A 153 9.98 -7.74 -5.05
N SER A 154 10.58 -6.79 -4.36
CA SER A 154 10.39 -5.35 -4.54
C SER A 154 11.10 -4.78 -5.76
N HIS A 155 10.33 -4.32 -6.75
CA HIS A 155 10.83 -3.60 -7.92
C HIS A 155 10.54 -2.10 -7.74
N SER A 156 11.56 -1.26 -7.72
CA SER A 156 11.39 0.18 -7.43
C SER A 156 11.52 1.06 -8.68
N LEU A 157 10.66 2.08 -8.77
CA LEU A 157 10.78 3.20 -9.72
C LEU A 157 11.84 4.22 -9.30
N VAL A 158 12.12 4.33 -8.00
CA VAL A 158 12.94 5.39 -7.41
C VAL A 158 14.13 4.77 -6.69
N ASN A 159 15.32 5.31 -6.97
CA ASN A 159 16.59 4.76 -6.47
C ASN A 159 16.88 5.16 -5.01
N PHE A 160 15.97 4.94 -4.07
CA PHE A 160 16.21 5.23 -2.66
C PHE A 160 16.71 4.04 -1.85
N GLN A 161 16.30 2.82 -2.21
CA GLN A 161 16.58 1.65 -1.39
C GLN A 161 17.86 0.89 -1.76
N ASN A 162 18.23 0.82 -3.04
CA ASN A 162 19.16 -0.19 -3.51
C ASN A 162 20.37 0.35 -4.29
N ASP A 163 20.70 1.65 -4.23
CA ASP A 163 21.80 2.26 -4.99
C ASP A 163 21.81 1.83 -6.48
N TYR A 164 20.65 1.77 -7.10
CA TYR A 164 20.52 1.38 -8.51
C TYR A 164 21.38 2.30 -9.39
N ARG A 165 22.18 1.69 -10.22
CA ARG A 165 22.90 2.39 -11.27
C ARG A 165 22.07 2.36 -12.55
N LYS A 166 22.36 3.28 -13.49
CA LYS A 166 21.66 3.32 -14.80
C LYS A 166 21.72 2.01 -15.58
N ASP A 167 22.64 1.12 -15.23
CA ASP A 167 22.93 -0.16 -15.88
C ASP A 167 22.40 -1.37 -15.06
N SER A 168 21.58 -1.14 -14.01
CA SER A 168 20.95 -2.25 -13.27
C SER A 168 19.91 -2.95 -14.12
N ASP A 169 19.79 -4.26 -13.94
CA ASP A 169 18.75 -5.06 -14.59
C ASP A 169 17.37 -4.49 -14.28
N HIS A 170 16.51 -4.36 -15.29
CA HIS A 170 15.18 -3.78 -15.16
C HIS A 170 14.20 -4.49 -16.08
N ILE A 171 12.94 -4.43 -15.73
CA ILE A 171 11.83 -4.75 -16.64
C ILE A 171 11.16 -3.45 -17.09
N GLU A 172 10.61 -3.45 -18.28
CA GLU A 172 9.76 -2.36 -18.74
C GLU A 172 8.29 -2.73 -18.48
N VAL A 173 7.55 -1.83 -17.84
CA VAL A 173 6.15 -2.00 -17.51
C VAL A 173 5.35 -0.79 -17.98
N ASP A 174 4.10 -1.02 -18.37
CA ASP A 174 3.18 0.06 -18.65
C ASP A 174 2.62 0.61 -17.34
N SER A 175 2.38 1.93 -17.29
CA SER A 175 1.77 2.60 -16.14
C SER A 175 0.40 3.16 -16.48
N CYS A 176 -0.43 3.30 -15.47
CA CYS A 176 -1.71 3.97 -15.54
C CYS A 176 -1.83 5.02 -14.43
N ARG A 177 -2.75 5.95 -14.62
CA ARG A 177 -3.10 6.94 -13.60
C ARG A 177 -4.30 6.44 -12.80
N ILE A 178 -4.42 6.93 -11.57
CA ILE A 178 -5.56 6.58 -10.72
C ILE A 178 -6.89 7.07 -11.30
N ASP A 179 -6.91 8.25 -11.93
CA ASP A 179 -8.11 8.79 -12.58
C ASP A 179 -8.59 7.92 -13.75
N ASP A 180 -7.67 7.31 -14.52
CA ASP A 180 -8.02 6.34 -15.58
C ASP A 180 -8.70 5.09 -14.99
N LEU A 181 -8.22 4.62 -13.83
CA LEU A 181 -8.84 3.49 -13.12
C LEU A 181 -10.21 3.86 -12.54
N LEU A 182 -10.35 5.04 -11.94
CA LEU A 182 -11.65 5.50 -11.42
C LEU A 182 -12.70 5.53 -12.53
N VAL A 183 -12.35 6.07 -13.72
CA VAL A 183 -13.23 6.05 -14.89
C VAL A 183 -13.57 4.63 -15.33
N ARG A 184 -12.56 3.74 -15.42
CA ARG A 184 -12.74 2.34 -15.83
C ARG A 184 -13.72 1.59 -14.92
N TYR A 185 -13.66 1.83 -13.62
CA TYR A 185 -14.50 1.17 -12.62
C TYR A 185 -15.79 1.93 -12.29
N GLY A 186 -16.02 3.10 -12.91
CA GLY A 186 -17.20 3.93 -12.71
C GLY A 186 -17.32 4.49 -11.30
N ILE A 187 -16.20 4.91 -10.70
CA ILE A 187 -16.11 5.42 -9.32
C ILE A 187 -15.85 6.92 -9.37
N ALA A 188 -16.62 7.70 -8.64
CA ALA A 188 -16.33 9.13 -8.50
C ALA A 188 -15.06 9.36 -7.65
N PRO A 189 -14.32 10.48 -7.88
CA PRO A 189 -13.04 10.75 -7.23
C PRO A 189 -13.04 10.75 -5.70
N ASP A 190 -14.19 10.93 -5.07
CA ASP A 190 -14.40 10.96 -3.62
C ASP A 190 -15.16 9.75 -3.05
N GLU A 191 -15.56 8.81 -3.93
CA GLU A 191 -16.32 7.60 -3.55
C GLU A 191 -15.46 6.36 -3.33
N LEU A 192 -14.17 6.39 -3.70
CA LEU A 192 -13.25 5.28 -3.42
C LEU A 192 -13.14 5.07 -1.92
N ALA A 193 -13.52 3.89 -1.45
CA ALA A 193 -13.60 3.61 -0.02
C ALA A 193 -12.23 3.57 0.65
N LEU A 194 -11.26 2.92 0.00
CA LEU A 194 -9.90 2.78 0.49
C LEU A 194 -8.93 2.69 -0.71
N LEU A 195 -7.80 3.34 -0.57
CA LEU A 195 -6.62 3.17 -1.42
C LEU A 195 -5.48 2.62 -0.58
N LYS A 196 -4.92 1.47 -0.96
CA LYS A 196 -3.66 0.95 -0.44
C LYS A 196 -2.55 1.28 -1.43
N LEU A 197 -1.46 1.86 -0.94
CA LEU A 197 -0.25 2.18 -1.69
C LEU A 197 0.97 1.53 -1.05
N ASP A 198 1.55 0.59 -1.74
CA ASP A 198 2.78 -0.14 -1.42
C ASP A 198 3.48 -0.40 -2.76
N ILE A 199 4.03 0.66 -3.33
CA ILE A 199 4.49 0.73 -4.73
C ILE A 199 5.97 1.14 -4.86
N GLU A 200 6.70 0.83 -3.80
CA GLU A 200 8.16 0.82 -3.78
C GLU A 200 8.81 2.16 -4.17
N GLY A 201 8.32 3.23 -3.54
CA GLY A 201 8.87 4.58 -3.62
C GLY A 201 8.20 5.52 -4.63
N ALA A 202 7.07 5.12 -5.22
CA ALA A 202 6.25 5.98 -6.08
C ALA A 202 5.10 6.68 -5.33
N GLU A 203 4.90 6.36 -4.06
CA GLU A 203 3.77 6.80 -3.22
C GLU A 203 3.67 8.32 -3.16
N VAL A 204 4.79 9.00 -2.97
CA VAL A 204 4.82 10.46 -2.79
C VAL A 204 4.29 11.16 -4.03
N GLU A 205 4.78 10.81 -5.21
CA GLU A 205 4.37 11.41 -6.48
C GLU A 205 2.90 11.10 -6.79
N VAL A 206 2.46 9.87 -6.55
CA VAL A 206 1.07 9.46 -6.77
C VAL A 206 0.14 10.22 -5.84
N LEU A 207 0.48 10.35 -4.54
CA LEU A 207 -0.32 11.10 -3.58
C LEU A 207 -0.41 12.59 -3.93
N GLU A 208 0.70 13.23 -4.30
CA GLU A 208 0.71 14.63 -4.72
C GLU A 208 -0.20 14.83 -5.96
N ASP A 209 -0.04 14.02 -7.00
CA ASP A 209 -0.86 14.08 -8.23
C ASP A 209 -2.35 13.87 -7.95
N MET A 210 -2.69 12.92 -7.08
CA MET A 210 -4.07 12.68 -6.65
C MET A 210 -4.67 13.90 -5.95
N MET A 211 -3.92 14.48 -5.00
CA MET A 211 -4.38 15.65 -4.25
C MET A 211 -4.60 16.84 -5.17
N ASP A 212 -3.70 17.09 -6.13
CA ASP A 212 -3.82 18.15 -7.12
C ASP A 212 -5.05 17.97 -8.03
N LYS A 213 -5.40 16.73 -8.38
CA LYS A 213 -6.57 16.39 -9.21
C LYS A 213 -7.89 16.31 -8.43
N GLY A 214 -7.88 16.54 -7.13
CA GLY A 214 -9.07 16.42 -6.30
C GLY A 214 -9.57 14.99 -6.09
N ILE A 215 -8.71 13.99 -6.28
CA ILE A 215 -9.04 12.59 -5.99
C ILE A 215 -8.89 12.37 -4.49
N ARG A 216 -9.97 11.96 -3.83
CA ARG A 216 -10.10 11.97 -2.37
C ARG A 216 -10.71 10.66 -1.84
N PRO A 217 -9.98 9.52 -1.87
CA PRO A 217 -10.45 8.30 -1.20
C PRO A 217 -10.84 8.58 0.25
N ARG A 218 -11.76 7.81 0.81
CA ARG A 218 -12.15 7.99 2.23
C ARG A 218 -11.00 7.64 3.17
N GLN A 219 -10.20 6.63 2.83
CA GLN A 219 -9.03 6.18 3.59
C GLN A 219 -7.87 5.91 2.64
N ILE A 220 -6.65 6.17 3.12
CA ILE A 220 -5.42 5.87 2.40
C ILE A 220 -4.50 5.11 3.36
N CYS A 221 -4.22 3.85 3.02
CA CYS A 221 -3.14 3.07 3.61
C CYS A 221 -1.90 3.28 2.75
N VAL A 222 -0.79 3.71 3.33
CA VAL A 222 0.44 3.99 2.58
C VAL A 222 1.66 3.48 3.32
N GLU A 223 2.56 2.80 2.59
CA GLU A 223 3.92 2.54 3.02
C GLU A 223 4.84 3.64 2.48
N PHE A 224 5.57 4.33 3.36
CA PHE A 224 6.61 5.26 2.96
C PHE A 224 7.98 4.60 3.03
N ASP A 225 8.41 4.01 1.95
CA ASP A 225 9.71 3.36 1.79
C ASP A 225 10.90 4.24 2.11
N GLU A 226 10.77 5.54 1.91
CA GLU A 226 11.75 6.53 2.28
C GLU A 226 12.19 6.42 3.73
N LEU A 227 11.31 5.94 4.61
CA LEU A 227 11.59 5.82 6.05
C LEU A 227 12.44 4.62 6.41
N ASN A 228 12.64 3.66 5.49
CA ASN A 228 13.54 2.52 5.64
C ASN A 228 15.02 2.96 5.61
N LYS A 229 15.35 4.01 4.82
CA LYS A 229 16.70 4.57 4.73
C LYS A 229 16.71 6.06 5.10
N PRO A 230 16.72 6.39 6.38
CA PRO A 230 16.58 7.74 6.87
C PRO A 230 17.68 8.68 6.35
N CYS A 231 17.30 9.64 5.54
CA CYS A 231 18.15 10.74 5.11
C CYS A 231 17.30 12.01 4.93
N ARG A 232 17.97 13.15 4.74
CA ARG A 232 17.29 14.44 4.62
C ARG A 232 16.29 14.46 3.45
N THR A 233 16.71 14.00 2.29
CA THR A 233 15.88 13.99 1.07
C THR A 233 14.67 13.05 1.23
N ALA A 234 14.86 11.88 1.82
CA ALA A 234 13.78 10.95 2.13
C ALA A 234 12.73 11.59 3.05
N PHE A 235 13.17 12.27 4.10
CA PHE A 235 12.25 12.97 5.00
C PHE A 235 11.53 14.15 4.35
N GLU A 236 12.22 14.92 3.50
CA GLU A 236 11.61 16.02 2.75
C GLU A 236 10.51 15.52 1.78
N ARG A 237 10.69 14.32 1.18
CA ARG A 237 9.67 13.68 0.34
C ARG A 237 8.44 13.31 1.16
N VAL A 238 8.62 12.57 2.25
CA VAL A 238 7.52 12.18 3.14
C VAL A 238 6.80 13.41 3.73
N ASP A 239 7.55 14.46 4.09
CA ASP A 239 6.95 15.72 4.56
C ASP A 239 6.10 16.42 3.49
N ARG A 240 6.44 16.29 2.19
CA ARG A 240 5.61 16.82 1.10
C ARG A 240 4.30 16.06 0.98
N ALA A 241 4.36 14.73 0.93
CA ALA A 241 3.16 13.88 0.86
C ALA A 241 2.24 14.10 2.07
N ASP A 242 2.81 14.12 3.28
CA ASP A 242 2.03 14.36 4.51
C ASP A 242 1.38 15.76 4.52
N ARG A 243 2.07 16.80 4.03
CA ARG A 243 1.46 18.14 3.87
C ARG A 243 0.35 18.13 2.84
N ALA A 244 0.57 17.56 1.66
CA ALA A 244 -0.45 17.48 0.60
C ALA A 244 -1.72 16.78 1.11
N LEU A 245 -1.56 15.69 1.86
CA LEU A 245 -2.67 14.99 2.49
C LEU A 245 -3.39 15.85 3.54
N ASN A 246 -2.65 16.50 4.44
CA ASN A 246 -3.25 17.36 5.47
C ASN A 246 -3.97 18.57 4.85
N ASP A 247 -3.39 19.22 3.83
CA ASP A 247 -4.00 20.35 3.12
C ASP A 247 -5.27 19.93 2.38
N ALA A 248 -5.37 18.64 2.00
CA ALA A 248 -6.54 18.03 1.37
C ALA A 248 -7.60 17.51 2.37
N GLY A 249 -7.41 17.75 3.66
CA GLY A 249 -8.36 17.37 4.71
C GLY A 249 -8.18 15.95 5.26
N TYR A 250 -6.99 15.33 5.07
CA TYR A 250 -6.68 14.06 5.70
C TYR A 250 -5.94 14.25 7.01
N ARG A 251 -6.13 13.30 7.90
CA ARG A 251 -5.40 13.17 9.15
C ARG A 251 -4.79 11.79 9.28
N CYS A 252 -3.50 11.71 9.59
CA CYS A 252 -2.87 10.44 9.95
C CYS A 252 -3.43 9.97 11.30
N ILE A 253 -4.11 8.81 11.31
CA ILE A 253 -4.74 8.24 12.51
C ILE A 253 -4.05 6.99 13.03
N TYR A 254 -3.16 6.40 12.24
CA TYR A 254 -2.37 5.23 12.63
C TYR A 254 -0.98 5.25 11.97
N GLY A 255 0.00 4.72 12.69
CA GLY A 255 1.31 4.38 12.17
C GLY A 255 1.89 3.18 12.93
N ASN A 256 2.49 2.22 12.21
CA ASN A 256 3.12 1.04 12.80
C ASN A 256 4.43 1.37 13.53
N GLY A 257 4.94 2.58 13.33
CA GLY A 257 6.19 3.09 13.93
C GLY A 257 7.40 2.90 13.05
N THR A 258 7.21 2.41 11.83
CA THR A 258 8.22 2.25 10.78
C THR A 258 7.79 2.97 9.50
N THR A 259 7.09 2.33 8.61
CA THR A 259 6.77 2.79 7.25
C THR A 259 5.28 2.92 6.96
N ASP A 260 4.40 2.15 7.64
CA ASP A 260 3.00 2.04 7.28
C ASP A 260 2.14 3.02 8.07
N TYR A 261 1.27 3.73 7.35
CA TYR A 261 0.40 4.77 7.88
C TYR A 261 -1.00 4.65 7.32
N LEU A 262 -1.97 5.03 8.15
CA LEU A 262 -3.36 5.19 7.74
C LEU A 262 -3.76 6.66 7.85
N TYR A 263 -4.17 7.21 6.73
CA TYR A 263 -4.79 8.54 6.65
C TYR A 263 -6.29 8.39 6.45
N LEU A 264 -7.06 9.15 7.22
CA LEU A 264 -8.50 9.22 7.11
C LEU A 264 -8.89 10.65 6.74
N ARG A 265 -9.77 10.79 5.73
CA ARG A 265 -10.34 12.09 5.36
C ARG A 265 -11.32 12.54 6.43
N ASP A 266 -11.22 13.78 6.88
CA ASP A 266 -12.21 14.40 7.75
C ASP A 266 -13.56 14.48 7.01
N ALA A 267 -14.68 14.25 7.74
CA ALA A 267 -16.02 14.19 7.18
C ALA A 267 -16.55 15.55 6.72
#